data_e9233b1921cf08c3a0b26c46ceb44585
#
_entry.id   e9233b1921cf08c3a0b26c46ceb44585
#
_cell.length_a   1.000
_cell.length_b   1.000
_cell.length_c   1.000
_cell.angle_alpha   90.00
_cell.angle_beta   90.00
_cell.angle_gamma   90.00
#
_symmetry.space_group_name_H-M   'P 1'
#
loop_
_entity.id
_entity.type
_entity.pdbx_description
1 polymer ?
#
loop_
_entity_poly.entity_id
_entity_poly.type
_entity_poly.pdbx_seq_one_letter_code
_entity_poly.pdbx_strand_id
1 'polypeptide(L)'
;MKLSERMKCHLEAVKTGFAALRKPPLTLRYPDEYEVLEGFRGPPVLKMDVCLGCSLCAQICPARAIKMYRLPGFRTPRPGIDYTRCIFCGFCVDICPGGALEHANVGDVVFEKLEEAVLTPLEWASFRPRPAAEKHGRPVRSVVDEEVGLRYESAAGGSGSTHGSSV
;
A
#
# COMPACT_ATOMS: atom_id res chain seq x y z
N MET A 1 -0.95 13.00 -47.97
CA MET A 1 -1.62 13.88 -47.00
C MET A 1 -1.43 15.31 -47.44
N LYS A 2 -2.52 16.02 -47.78
CA LYS A 2 -2.44 17.39 -48.32
C LYS A 2 -2.00 18.34 -47.18
N LEU A 3 -1.28 19.42 -47.57
CA LEU A 3 -0.75 20.42 -46.60
C LEU A 3 -1.85 21.00 -45.71
N SER A 4 -3.06 21.17 -46.25
CA SER A 4 -4.23 21.63 -45.48
C SER A 4 -4.68 20.68 -44.37
N GLU A 5 -4.53 19.36 -44.53
CA GLU A 5 -4.87 18.37 -43.48
C GLU A 5 -3.82 18.38 -42.37
N ARG A 6 -2.55 18.54 -42.70
CA ARG A 6 -1.49 18.71 -41.71
C ARG A 6 -1.71 19.95 -40.83
N MET A 7 -2.04 21.08 -41.46
CA MET A 7 -2.34 22.30 -40.68
C MET A 7 -3.53 22.14 -39.76
N LYS A 8 -4.59 21.45 -40.18
CA LYS A 8 -5.75 21.17 -39.31
C LYS A 8 -5.36 20.33 -38.10
N CYS A 9 -4.55 19.25 -38.28
CA CYS A 9 -4.07 18.44 -37.16
C CYS A 9 -3.26 19.25 -36.14
N HIS A 10 -2.40 20.15 -36.59
CA HIS A 10 -1.64 21.02 -35.70
C HIS A 10 -2.53 22.00 -34.93
N LEU A 11 -3.54 22.56 -35.64
CA LEU A 11 -4.48 23.48 -35.02
C LEU A 11 -5.32 22.78 -33.90
N GLU A 12 -5.78 21.57 -34.16
CA GLU A 12 -6.51 20.76 -33.18
C GLU A 12 -5.60 20.37 -32.00
N ALA A 13 -4.34 20.03 -32.25
CA ALA A 13 -3.39 19.75 -31.17
C ALA A 13 -3.16 20.96 -30.25
N VAL A 14 -3.02 22.16 -30.86
CA VAL A 14 -2.87 23.41 -30.10
C VAL A 14 -4.13 23.72 -29.28
N LYS A 15 -5.32 23.60 -29.89
CA LYS A 15 -6.58 23.77 -29.17
C LYS A 15 -6.70 22.82 -27.98
N THR A 16 -6.34 21.54 -28.16
CA THR A 16 -6.35 20.53 -27.11
C THR A 16 -5.38 20.90 -25.98
N GLY A 17 -4.19 21.39 -26.33
CA GLY A 17 -3.21 21.88 -25.35
C GLY A 17 -3.76 23.05 -24.52
N PHE A 18 -4.37 24.06 -25.16
CA PHE A 18 -5.00 25.16 -24.43
C PHE A 18 -6.20 24.73 -23.58
N ALA A 19 -6.99 23.77 -24.06
CA ALA A 19 -8.10 23.21 -23.27
C ALA A 19 -7.59 22.43 -22.05
N ALA A 20 -6.45 21.77 -22.14
CA ALA A 20 -5.84 21.02 -21.04
C ALA A 20 -5.36 21.95 -19.90
N LEU A 21 -4.95 23.18 -20.19
CA LEU A 21 -4.54 24.17 -19.17
C LEU A 21 -5.65 24.53 -18.18
N ARG A 22 -6.92 24.36 -18.60
CA ARG A 22 -8.10 24.66 -17.78
C ARG A 22 -8.65 23.44 -17.04
N LYS A 23 -8.12 22.24 -17.30
CA LYS A 23 -8.55 21.01 -16.64
C LYS A 23 -7.78 20.84 -15.33
N PRO A 24 -8.44 20.29 -14.29
CA PRO A 24 -7.74 19.92 -13.08
C PRO A 24 -6.70 18.83 -13.38
N PRO A 25 -5.64 18.71 -12.56
CA PRO A 25 -4.66 17.62 -12.70
C PRO A 25 -5.35 16.27 -12.50
N LEU A 26 -4.89 15.26 -13.23
CA LEU A 26 -5.35 13.88 -13.10
C LEU A 26 -4.68 13.15 -11.91
N THR A 27 -3.62 13.73 -11.38
CA THR A 27 -2.85 13.16 -10.28
C THR A 27 -3.44 13.59 -8.95
N LEU A 28 -3.58 12.63 -8.01
CA LEU A 28 -3.94 12.92 -6.63
C LEU A 28 -2.74 13.53 -5.88
N ARG A 29 -3.01 14.44 -4.96
CA ARG A 29 -2.00 15.04 -4.09
C ARG A 29 -1.79 14.14 -2.87
N TYR A 30 -1.17 13.00 -3.08
CA TYR A 30 -0.81 12.12 -1.99
C TYR A 30 0.29 12.76 -1.12
N PRO A 31 0.23 12.71 0.23
CA PRO A 31 -0.76 11.99 1.05
C PRO A 31 -2.01 12.80 1.45
N ASP A 32 -2.14 14.06 1.04
CA ASP A 32 -3.23 14.95 1.46
C ASP A 32 -4.60 14.47 0.92
N GLU A 33 -4.60 13.93 -0.30
CA GLU A 33 -5.75 13.34 -0.95
C GLU A 33 -5.51 11.84 -1.06
N TYR A 34 -6.16 11.07 -0.18
CA TYR A 34 -6.08 9.61 -0.19
C TYR A 34 -7.45 9.02 -0.53
N GLU A 35 -7.54 8.44 -1.70
CA GLU A 35 -8.74 7.76 -2.18
C GLU A 35 -8.38 6.35 -2.65
N VAL A 36 -9.10 5.37 -2.15
CA VAL A 36 -8.99 3.98 -2.58
C VAL A 36 -10.28 3.58 -3.24
N LEU A 37 -10.19 3.13 -4.48
CA LEU A 37 -11.34 2.67 -5.25
C LEU A 37 -11.96 1.43 -4.61
N GLU A 38 -13.28 1.31 -4.68
CA GLU A 38 -14.00 0.13 -4.24
C GLU A 38 -13.52 -1.11 -5.02
N GLY A 39 -13.28 -2.21 -4.29
CA GLY A 39 -12.73 -3.44 -4.87
C GLY A 39 -11.21 -3.44 -5.07
N PHE A 40 -10.49 -2.47 -4.49
CA PHE A 40 -9.04 -2.44 -4.53
C PHE A 40 -8.43 -3.68 -3.86
N ARG A 41 -7.40 -4.27 -4.50
CA ARG A 41 -6.65 -5.42 -3.98
C ARG A 41 -5.56 -4.95 -3.03
N GLY A 42 -5.94 -4.55 -1.82
CA GLY A 42 -5.00 -4.18 -0.77
C GLY A 42 -4.34 -5.39 -0.10
N PRO A 43 -3.63 -5.17 1.01
CA PRO A 43 -2.97 -6.23 1.75
C PRO A 43 -3.99 -7.27 2.24
N PRO A 44 -3.70 -8.57 2.06
CA PRO A 44 -4.56 -9.63 2.58
C PRO A 44 -4.52 -9.64 4.12
N VAL A 45 -5.67 -9.75 4.74
CA VAL A 45 -5.82 -9.88 6.21
C VAL A 45 -6.44 -11.21 6.56
N LEU A 46 -6.14 -11.73 7.76
CA LEU A 46 -6.57 -13.04 8.22
C LEU A 46 -7.69 -12.92 9.27
N LYS A 47 -8.78 -13.66 9.04
CA LYS A 47 -9.81 -13.97 10.03
C LYS A 47 -9.54 -15.37 10.60
N MET A 48 -8.95 -15.42 11.78
CA MET A 48 -8.51 -16.69 12.38
C MET A 48 -9.67 -17.64 12.66
N ASP A 49 -10.84 -17.09 13.04
CA ASP A 49 -11.99 -17.86 13.52
C ASP A 49 -12.58 -18.80 12.45
N VAL A 50 -12.59 -18.34 11.20
CA VAL A 50 -13.13 -19.11 10.07
C VAL A 50 -12.06 -19.86 9.28
N CYS A 51 -10.79 -19.77 9.70
CA CYS A 51 -9.70 -20.44 9.00
C CYS A 51 -9.74 -21.96 9.23
N LEU A 52 -9.78 -22.75 8.14
CA LEU A 52 -9.78 -24.20 8.17
C LEU A 52 -8.38 -24.82 8.36
N GLY A 53 -7.31 -24.06 8.10
CA GLY A 53 -5.94 -24.56 8.11
C GLY A 53 -5.60 -25.51 6.95
N CYS A 54 -6.30 -25.39 5.83
CA CYS A 54 -6.15 -26.26 4.65
C CYS A 54 -4.87 -26.08 3.84
N SER A 55 -4.07 -25.06 4.14
CA SER A 55 -2.78 -24.74 3.50
C SER A 55 -2.87 -24.32 2.03
N LEU A 56 -4.04 -24.18 1.42
CA LEU A 56 -4.20 -23.78 0.01
C LEU A 56 -3.60 -22.39 -0.25
N CYS A 57 -3.76 -21.45 0.66
CA CYS A 57 -3.19 -20.09 0.54
C CYS A 57 -1.66 -20.10 0.46
N ALA A 58 -0.99 -21.01 1.19
CA ALA A 58 0.46 -21.14 1.14
C ALA A 58 0.93 -21.81 -0.17
N GLN A 59 0.15 -22.78 -0.69
CA GLN A 59 0.47 -23.52 -1.92
C GLN A 59 0.32 -22.64 -3.17
N ILE A 60 -0.75 -21.82 -3.22
CA ILE A 60 -1.02 -20.97 -4.39
C ILE A 60 -0.13 -19.73 -4.44
N CYS A 61 0.52 -19.35 -3.36
CA CYS A 61 1.28 -18.11 -3.28
C CYS A 61 2.51 -18.12 -4.20
N PRO A 62 2.56 -17.33 -5.28
CA PRO A 62 3.68 -17.34 -6.23
C PRO A 62 4.97 -16.81 -5.60
N ALA A 63 4.86 -15.89 -4.65
CA ALA A 63 5.99 -15.29 -3.95
C ALA A 63 6.41 -16.08 -2.70
N ARG A 64 5.71 -17.18 -2.36
CA ARG A 64 5.94 -17.95 -1.13
C ARG A 64 5.96 -17.07 0.13
N ALA A 65 5.10 -16.07 0.16
CA ALA A 65 4.97 -15.13 1.26
C ALA A 65 4.22 -15.72 2.46
N ILE A 66 3.47 -16.81 2.28
CA ILE A 66 2.65 -17.43 3.32
C ILE A 66 3.33 -18.71 3.82
N LYS A 67 3.53 -18.80 5.14
CA LYS A 67 4.04 -19.97 5.82
C LYS A 67 3.00 -20.51 6.80
N MET A 68 2.95 -21.85 6.94
CA MET A 68 2.04 -22.51 7.87
C MET A 68 2.74 -22.79 9.20
N TYR A 69 2.12 -22.39 10.30
CA TYR A 69 2.62 -22.55 11.67
C TYR A 69 1.72 -23.49 12.46
N ARG A 70 2.33 -24.37 13.25
CA ARG A 70 1.60 -25.18 14.24
C ARG A 70 1.52 -24.40 15.54
N LEU A 71 0.32 -24.01 15.93
CA LEU A 71 0.08 -23.29 17.18
C LEU A 71 -0.48 -24.21 18.25
N PRO A 72 -0.08 -24.05 19.52
CA PRO A 72 -0.69 -24.75 20.64
C PRO A 72 -2.20 -24.46 20.68
N GLY A 73 -3.00 -25.48 20.94
CA GLY A 73 -4.45 -25.36 20.99
C GLY A 73 -5.19 -25.47 19.65
N PHE A 74 -4.49 -25.48 18.52
CA PHE A 74 -5.09 -25.69 17.21
C PHE A 74 -4.74 -27.06 16.63
N ARG A 75 -5.75 -27.79 16.13
CA ARG A 75 -5.55 -29.10 15.50
C ARG A 75 -4.86 -28.99 14.14
N THR A 76 -5.12 -27.90 13.41
CA THR A 76 -4.61 -27.65 12.07
C THR A 76 -3.64 -26.47 12.08
N PRO A 77 -2.65 -26.46 11.17
CA PRO A 77 -1.72 -25.35 11.07
C PRO A 77 -2.44 -24.04 10.65
N ARG A 78 -1.92 -22.92 11.04
CA ARG A 78 -2.45 -21.59 10.74
C ARG A 78 -1.46 -20.80 9.88
N PRO A 79 -1.94 -20.01 8.90
CA PRO A 79 -1.06 -19.25 8.03
C PRO A 79 -0.53 -17.99 8.72
N GLY A 80 0.75 -17.70 8.54
CA GLY A 80 1.36 -16.39 8.78
C GLY A 80 1.86 -15.83 7.46
N ILE A 81 2.11 -14.54 7.40
CA ILE A 81 2.50 -13.82 6.19
C ILE A 81 3.80 -13.05 6.36
N ASP A 82 4.56 -13.00 5.28
CA ASP A 82 5.71 -12.13 5.11
C ASP A 82 5.37 -11.08 4.03
N TYR A 83 5.01 -9.88 4.48
CA TYR A 83 4.65 -8.78 3.57
C TYR A 83 5.82 -8.26 2.76
N THR A 84 7.06 -8.51 3.17
CA THR A 84 8.24 -8.11 2.37
C THR A 84 8.34 -8.88 1.06
N ARG A 85 7.69 -10.04 0.99
CA ARG A 85 7.64 -10.91 -0.18
C ARG A 85 6.31 -10.85 -0.91
N CYS A 86 5.26 -10.31 -0.27
CA CYS A 86 3.91 -10.31 -0.81
C CYS A 86 3.80 -9.34 -2.00
N ILE A 87 3.29 -9.83 -3.13
CA ILE A 87 3.05 -9.03 -4.34
C ILE A 87 1.58 -8.59 -4.49
N PHE A 88 0.78 -8.76 -3.46
CA PHE A 88 -0.65 -8.39 -3.40
C PHE A 88 -1.51 -8.93 -4.55
N CYS A 89 -1.18 -10.10 -5.10
CA CYS A 89 -1.89 -10.70 -6.24
C CYS A 89 -3.31 -11.18 -5.93
N GLY A 90 -3.66 -11.41 -4.66
CA GLY A 90 -4.99 -11.81 -4.21
C GLY A 90 -5.32 -13.30 -4.34
N PHE A 91 -4.49 -14.13 -4.97
CA PHE A 91 -4.78 -15.55 -5.18
C PHE A 91 -5.09 -16.33 -3.88
N CYS A 92 -4.47 -15.94 -2.77
CA CYS A 92 -4.73 -16.55 -1.47
C CYS A 92 -6.13 -16.21 -0.93
N VAL A 93 -6.67 -15.04 -1.29
CA VAL A 93 -8.05 -14.64 -0.95
C VAL A 93 -9.04 -15.41 -1.83
N ASP A 94 -8.80 -15.41 -3.15
CA ASP A 94 -9.70 -16.02 -4.13
C ASP A 94 -9.86 -17.55 -3.92
N ILE A 95 -8.77 -18.24 -3.51
CA ILE A 95 -8.81 -19.70 -3.30
C ILE A 95 -9.33 -20.13 -1.93
N CYS A 96 -9.53 -19.19 -1.00
CA CYS A 96 -9.85 -19.53 0.38
C CYS A 96 -11.29 -20.09 0.53
N PRO A 97 -11.49 -21.40 0.78
CA PRO A 97 -12.83 -21.99 0.81
C PRO A 97 -13.64 -21.55 2.05
N GLY A 98 -12.96 -21.14 3.12
CA GLY A 98 -13.59 -20.65 4.34
C GLY A 98 -13.76 -19.14 4.39
N GLY A 99 -13.35 -18.38 3.36
CA GLY A 99 -13.39 -16.92 3.38
C GLY A 99 -12.56 -16.30 4.52
N ALA A 100 -11.52 -17.01 4.95
CA ALA A 100 -10.68 -16.58 6.07
C ALA A 100 -9.69 -15.45 5.70
N LEU A 101 -9.48 -15.22 4.41
CA LEU A 101 -8.62 -14.16 3.90
C LEU A 101 -9.47 -13.15 3.13
N GLU A 102 -9.21 -11.88 3.39
CA GLU A 102 -9.88 -10.77 2.72
C GLU A 102 -8.87 -9.70 2.34
N HIS A 103 -9.21 -8.88 1.35
CA HIS A 103 -8.44 -7.68 1.03
C HIS A 103 -8.83 -6.54 1.95
N ALA A 104 -7.85 -5.91 2.58
CA ALA A 104 -8.11 -4.64 3.24
C ALA A 104 -8.23 -3.52 2.19
N ASN A 105 -9.16 -2.60 2.40
CA ASN A 105 -9.35 -1.45 1.51
C ASN A 105 -8.33 -0.33 1.82
N VAL A 106 -7.04 -0.67 1.67
CA VAL A 106 -5.91 0.21 1.93
C VAL A 106 -4.94 0.08 0.76
N GLY A 107 -4.58 1.20 0.14
CA GLY A 107 -3.70 1.23 -1.03
C GLY A 107 -2.21 1.09 -0.69
N ASP A 108 -1.85 1.44 0.53
CA ASP A 108 -0.47 1.45 0.99
C ASP A 108 -0.35 0.92 2.42
N VAL A 109 0.72 0.21 2.70
CA VAL A 109 1.09 -0.24 4.04
C VAL A 109 2.56 0.04 4.26
N VAL A 110 2.88 0.72 5.35
CA VAL A 110 4.23 1.06 5.72
C VAL A 110 4.62 0.37 7.02
N PHE A 111 5.76 -0.29 7.01
CA PHE A 111 6.41 -0.88 8.17
C PHE A 111 7.70 -0.11 8.46
N GLU A 112 7.94 0.21 9.72
CA GLU A 112 9.16 0.92 10.13
C GLU A 112 10.36 -0.02 10.18
N LYS A 113 10.09 -1.30 10.52
CA LYS A 113 11.11 -2.35 10.62
C LYS A 113 10.70 -3.57 9.80
N LEU A 114 11.69 -4.27 9.25
CA LEU A 114 11.47 -5.48 8.47
C LEU A 114 10.79 -6.60 9.28
N GLU A 115 11.10 -6.68 10.57
CA GLU A 115 10.52 -7.69 11.46
C GLU A 115 9.01 -7.50 11.62
N GLU A 116 8.53 -6.26 11.58
CA GLU A 116 7.10 -5.93 11.68
C GLU A 116 6.30 -6.34 10.45
N ALA A 117 6.98 -6.52 9.31
CA ALA A 117 6.35 -6.98 8.07
C ALA A 117 6.19 -8.51 8.00
N VAL A 118 6.83 -9.25 8.91
CA VAL A 118 6.73 -10.71 9.02
C VAL A 118 5.81 -11.06 10.17
N LEU A 119 4.59 -11.43 9.86
CA LEU A 119 3.55 -11.66 10.86
C LEU A 119 3.32 -13.15 11.10
N THR A 120 3.36 -13.54 12.37
CA THR A 120 2.87 -14.85 12.82
C THR A 120 1.34 -14.92 12.65
N PRO A 121 0.73 -16.12 12.71
CA PRO A 121 -0.73 -16.22 12.53
C PRO A 121 -1.55 -15.37 13.52
N LEU A 122 -1.10 -15.25 14.76
CA LEU A 122 -1.79 -14.46 15.79
C LEU A 122 -1.64 -12.96 15.52
N GLU A 123 -0.45 -12.53 15.16
CA GLU A 123 -0.18 -11.14 14.77
C GLU A 123 -0.94 -10.77 13.51
N TRP A 124 -0.97 -11.66 12.51
CA TRP A 124 -1.72 -11.42 11.28
C TRP A 124 -3.23 -11.31 11.52
N ALA A 125 -3.79 -12.13 12.40
CA ALA A 125 -5.21 -12.04 12.76
C ALA A 125 -5.57 -10.73 13.48
N SER A 126 -4.65 -10.16 14.24
CA SER A 126 -4.82 -8.87 14.91
C SER A 126 -4.41 -7.67 14.05
N PHE A 127 -3.71 -7.92 12.95
CA PHE A 127 -3.21 -6.88 12.06
C PHE A 127 -4.35 -6.14 11.38
N ARG A 128 -4.34 -4.82 11.53
CA ARG A 128 -5.28 -3.92 10.86
C ARG A 128 -4.45 -2.88 10.10
N PRO A 129 -4.27 -3.08 8.78
CA PRO A 129 -3.52 -2.12 7.98
C PRO A 129 -4.21 -0.76 8.00
N ARG A 130 -3.41 0.29 8.17
CA ARG A 130 -3.84 1.68 8.09
C ARG A 130 -3.07 2.35 6.97
N PRO A 131 -3.69 3.28 6.24
CA PRO A 131 -2.99 4.02 5.22
C PRO A 131 -1.82 4.81 5.83
N ALA A 132 -0.72 4.93 5.09
CA ALA A 132 0.44 5.69 5.54
C ALA A 132 0.08 7.17 5.81
N ALA A 133 -0.82 7.74 5.00
CA ALA A 133 -1.36 9.08 5.18
C ALA A 133 -2.01 9.30 6.57
N GLU A 134 -2.68 8.27 7.10
CA GLU A 134 -3.31 8.34 8.42
C GLU A 134 -2.28 8.32 9.57
N LYS A 135 -1.16 7.60 9.39
CA LYS A 135 -0.05 7.55 10.37
C LYS A 135 0.76 8.85 10.38
N HIS A 136 0.96 9.45 9.24
CA HIS A 136 1.86 10.60 9.10
C HIS A 136 1.15 11.95 9.02
N GLY A 137 -0.16 12.00 9.04
CA GLY A 137 -1.10 13.12 9.23
C GLY A 137 -0.67 14.56 8.90
N ARG A 138 0.53 14.78 8.33
CA ARG A 138 1.06 16.10 7.98
C ARG A 138 1.94 15.99 6.75
N PRO A 139 1.74 16.85 5.76
CA PRO A 139 2.61 16.94 4.62
C PRO A 139 4.04 17.27 5.08
N VAL A 140 5.00 16.58 4.52
CA VAL A 140 6.42 16.75 4.83
C VAL A 140 7.04 17.57 3.70
N ARG A 141 7.70 18.66 4.04
CA ARG A 141 8.47 19.46 3.09
C ARG A 141 9.92 18.99 3.10
N SER A 142 10.44 18.72 1.92
CA SER A 142 11.88 18.50 1.78
C SER A 142 12.63 19.84 1.77
N VAL A 143 13.61 19.98 2.62
CA VAL A 143 14.52 21.13 2.69
C VAL A 143 15.94 20.65 2.44
N VAL A 144 16.66 21.32 1.59
CA VAL A 144 18.08 21.06 1.36
C VAL A 144 18.88 21.89 2.36
N ASP A 145 19.59 21.20 3.25
CA ASP A 145 20.50 21.79 4.20
C ASP A 145 21.93 21.65 3.67
N GLU A 146 22.74 22.71 3.74
CA GLU A 146 24.10 22.70 3.19
C GLU A 146 25.05 21.77 3.97
N GLU A 147 24.77 21.52 5.27
CA GLU A 147 25.63 20.69 6.12
C GLU A 147 25.16 19.21 6.17
N VAL A 148 23.86 18.97 6.18
CA VAL A 148 23.26 17.61 6.40
C VAL A 148 22.70 17.03 5.12
N GLY A 149 22.55 17.83 4.06
CA GLY A 149 21.93 17.42 2.80
C GLY A 149 20.40 17.50 2.83
N LEU A 150 19.70 16.50 2.30
CA LEU A 150 18.24 16.48 2.24
C LEU A 150 17.64 16.19 3.62
N ARG A 151 16.84 17.12 4.12
CA ARG A 151 16.10 16.99 5.38
C ARG A 151 14.60 17.13 5.15
N TYR A 152 13.80 16.41 5.92
CA TYR A 152 12.35 16.47 5.87
C TYR A 152 11.81 17.23 7.08
N GLU A 153 11.05 18.29 6.83
CA GLU A 153 10.39 19.08 7.86
C GLU A 153 8.88 18.98 7.73
N SER A 154 8.16 18.91 8.86
CA SER A 154 6.71 18.93 8.83
C SER A 154 6.19 20.29 8.34
N ALA A 155 5.33 20.31 7.32
CA ALA A 155 4.80 21.53 6.70
C ALA A 155 3.81 22.31 7.58
N ALA A 156 3.36 21.73 8.71
CA ALA A 156 2.51 22.43 9.67
C ALA A 156 3.37 22.98 10.81
N GLY A 157 3.49 24.28 10.90
CA GLY A 157 4.15 24.97 12.02
C GLY A 157 3.54 24.55 13.35
N GLY A 158 4.34 23.92 14.20
CA GLY A 158 3.97 23.52 15.55
C GLY A 158 5.12 22.75 16.19
N SER A 159 5.85 23.45 17.07
CA SER A 159 6.81 22.97 18.05
C SER A 159 6.74 21.49 18.39
N GLY A 160 7.82 20.75 18.29
CA GLY A 160 7.84 19.47 18.97
C GLY A 160 9.05 18.60 18.62
N SER A 161 10.00 18.64 19.50
CA SER A 161 11.00 17.63 19.90
C SER A 161 11.78 16.90 18.79
N THR A 162 12.98 17.36 18.65
CA THR A 162 14.14 16.61 18.18
C THR A 162 14.28 15.29 18.93
N HIS A 163 13.98 14.17 18.29
CA HIS A 163 14.58 12.91 18.66
C HIS A 163 15.80 12.69 17.78
N GLY A 164 16.95 13.09 18.31
CA GLY A 164 18.24 12.62 17.87
C GLY A 164 18.34 11.15 18.23
N SER A 165 18.39 10.30 17.23
CA SER A 165 18.92 8.93 17.36
C SER A 165 20.31 8.96 16.76
N SER A 166 21.31 9.02 17.62
CA SER A 166 22.68 8.63 17.34
C SER A 166 22.71 7.14 17.01
N VAL A 167 23.29 6.83 15.85
CA VAL A 167 23.95 5.61 15.35
C VAL A 167 23.65 4.31 16.04
#